data_7a4323722b1b1aa5cb5ce1bd7c78d83c
#
_entry.id   7a4323722b1b1aa5cb5ce1bd7c78d83c
#
_cell.length_a   1.000
_cell.length_b   1.000
_cell.length_c   1.000
_cell.angle_alpha   90.00
_cell.angle_beta   90.00
_cell.angle_gamma   90.00
#
_symmetry.space_group_name_H-M   'P 1'
#
loop_
_entity.id
_entity.type
_entity.pdbx_description
1 polymer ?
#
loop_
_entity_poly.entity_id
_entity_poly.type
_entity_poly.pdbx_seq_one_letter_code
_entity_poly.pdbx_strand_id
1 'polypeptide(L)'
;MLNKKSLLYIFMLIVFVLGACAPAATQPPAATQPPAATEPPAATEPPAATEPPAATEPPAAGGVTELNILWAQWDPADYLQQIANKYEEETGIKVNIIQEPWGTFGDRFFTEMAAGGDAWDMVVGDSQWLGQGATQGHYLDITEFLVGEGIDKTVTPATLSSYGEYPTGSGTYYAYPTEGDADGWAYRKDLFEDPAEMAAFEAEYGYPLAPPETYEQLRDIAKFFTRPDDGLYGLAIYTQADYDALTMGVENAFFSFGGQWQDENNNVLGVVNSPEAIAGVEFYRSLYECCQAPGLSNAFFSEVNDAFIGGKVAMAMNYFAFFPALVNPEVNPHAAGTGFFVNPAGPNGDQYAALGGQGMSIISYISPERQEASKAFIRWFAQEDMQVEWARAGGYTCNINVLKSDEFLNATPYNAAFAETMTFVKDFWNVPVFGELLLVAQTELGKYIVNGEGTAEEAMNAIAEQHDVILTDAGLKK
;
A
#
# COMPACT_ATOMS: atom_id res chain seq x y z
N MET A 1 -19.02 29.01 -43.56
CA MET A 1 -20.27 28.23 -43.35
C MET A 1 -20.23 27.03 -44.26
N LEU A 2 -19.81 25.88 -43.77
CA LEU A 2 -20.14 24.56 -44.36
C LEU A 2 -20.12 23.53 -43.26
N ASN A 3 -21.08 22.67 -43.26
CA ASN A 3 -21.68 21.93 -42.18
C ASN A 3 -20.87 20.64 -41.82
N LYS A 4 -20.67 20.43 -40.51
CA LYS A 4 -20.15 19.20 -39.92
C LYS A 4 -21.26 18.11 -39.92
N LYS A 5 -21.46 17.39 -40.99
CA LYS A 5 -22.25 16.14 -41.03
C LYS A 5 -22.05 15.45 -42.39
N SER A 6 -20.89 14.83 -42.61
CA SER A 6 -20.70 13.88 -43.73
C SER A 6 -19.30 13.23 -43.63
N LEU A 7 -19.07 12.42 -42.57
CA LEU A 7 -17.91 11.50 -42.53
C LEU A 7 -18.24 10.32 -41.59
N LEU A 8 -19.34 9.65 -41.92
CA LEU A 8 -19.69 8.41 -41.21
C LEU A 8 -20.48 7.51 -42.16
N TYR A 9 -19.89 7.03 -43.22
CA TYR A 9 -20.39 5.93 -44.08
C TYR A 9 -19.37 5.62 -45.17
N ILE A 10 -18.29 4.92 -44.87
CA ILE A 10 -17.51 4.10 -45.81
C ILE A 10 -16.57 3.24 -44.92
N PHE A 11 -17.08 2.15 -44.39
CA PHE A 11 -16.28 0.97 -43.99
C PHE A 11 -17.25 -0.18 -43.67
N MET A 12 -17.96 -0.63 -44.69
CA MET A 12 -18.68 -1.90 -44.65
C MET A 12 -18.82 -2.37 -46.10
N LEU A 13 -18.00 -3.27 -46.49
CA LEU A 13 -18.15 -4.28 -47.55
C LEU A 13 -16.77 -4.65 -48.12
N ILE A 14 -16.20 -5.75 -47.65
CA ILE A 14 -15.47 -6.75 -48.45
C ILE A 14 -15.36 -7.97 -47.53
N VAL A 15 -16.32 -8.83 -47.61
CA VAL A 15 -16.26 -10.27 -47.32
C VAL A 15 -16.79 -10.94 -48.53
N PHE A 16 -16.01 -11.72 -49.23
CA PHE A 16 -16.38 -13.03 -49.81
C PHE A 16 -15.30 -13.54 -50.78
N VAL A 17 -14.99 -14.82 -50.57
CA VAL A 17 -14.60 -15.86 -51.56
C VAL A 17 -13.11 -16.02 -51.88
N LEU A 18 -12.63 -17.17 -51.42
CA LEU A 18 -11.89 -18.21 -52.12
C LEU A 18 -11.48 -19.26 -51.07
N GLY A 19 -11.89 -20.39 -50.98
CA GLY A 19 -12.25 -21.54 -51.79
C GLY A 19 -11.05 -22.52 -51.89
N ALA A 20 -11.07 -23.54 -51.01
CA ALA A 20 -10.57 -24.91 -51.19
C ALA A 20 -9.26 -25.18 -51.91
N CYS A 21 -8.32 -25.85 -51.18
CA CYS A 21 -7.62 -27.06 -51.57
C CYS A 21 -6.80 -27.61 -50.37
N ALA A 22 -7.26 -28.71 -49.76
CA ALA A 22 -6.49 -29.52 -48.85
C ALA A 22 -5.89 -30.72 -49.59
N PRO A 23 -4.61 -31.09 -49.41
CA PRO A 23 -4.10 -32.40 -49.82
C PRO A 23 -4.32 -33.44 -48.71
N ALA A 24 -4.62 -34.66 -49.18
CA ALA A 24 -4.92 -35.83 -48.37
C ALA A 24 -3.74 -36.27 -47.47
N ALA A 25 -4.08 -36.56 -46.20
CA ALA A 25 -3.15 -37.18 -45.27
C ALA A 25 -3.07 -38.70 -45.52
N THR A 26 -1.85 -39.19 -45.72
CA THR A 26 -1.50 -40.60 -45.72
C THR A 26 -1.49 -41.17 -44.30
N GLN A 27 -2.17 -42.29 -44.09
CA GLN A 27 -2.16 -43.06 -42.83
C GLN A 27 -0.79 -43.69 -42.55
N PRO A 28 -0.32 -43.71 -41.29
CA PRO A 28 0.83 -44.52 -40.88
C PRO A 28 0.46 -45.99 -40.69
N PRO A 29 1.42 -46.92 -40.86
CA PRO A 29 1.18 -48.34 -40.74
C PRO A 29 0.97 -48.79 -39.29
N ALA A 30 0.15 -49.83 -39.11
CA ALA A 30 -0.23 -50.45 -37.85
C ALA A 30 0.97 -50.93 -37.02
N ALA A 31 0.99 -50.57 -35.75
CA ALA A 31 1.96 -51.03 -34.76
C ALA A 31 1.59 -52.46 -34.29
N THR A 32 2.59 -53.33 -34.31
CA THR A 32 2.57 -54.73 -33.80
C THR A 32 2.43 -54.71 -32.27
N GLN A 33 1.51 -55.53 -31.74
CA GLN A 33 1.31 -55.75 -30.30
C GLN A 33 2.55 -56.40 -29.63
N PRO A 34 2.94 -55.94 -28.42
CA PRO A 34 3.89 -56.66 -27.58
C PRO A 34 3.25 -57.85 -26.86
N PRO A 35 4.06 -58.85 -26.46
CA PRO A 35 3.55 -60.04 -25.80
C PRO A 35 3.08 -59.76 -24.37
N ALA A 36 2.10 -60.54 -23.90
CA ALA A 36 1.45 -60.46 -22.59
C ALA A 36 2.44 -60.57 -21.43
N ALA A 37 2.38 -59.60 -20.52
CA ALA A 37 3.13 -59.62 -19.28
C ALA A 37 2.39 -60.52 -18.24
N THR A 38 3.17 -61.32 -17.54
CA THR A 38 2.75 -62.16 -16.40
C THR A 38 2.29 -61.31 -15.22
N GLU A 39 1.18 -61.69 -14.58
CA GLU A 39 0.64 -61.04 -13.42
C GLU A 39 1.62 -61.04 -12.22
N PRO A 40 1.78 -59.92 -11.50
CA PRO A 40 2.48 -59.88 -10.24
C PRO A 40 1.59 -60.38 -9.11
N PRO A 41 2.17 -60.91 -8.00
CA PRO A 41 1.43 -61.41 -6.88
C PRO A 41 0.67 -60.30 -6.15
N ALA A 42 -0.53 -60.65 -5.61
CA ALA A 42 -1.44 -59.75 -4.93
C ALA A 42 -0.74 -58.95 -3.79
N ALA A 43 -0.86 -57.64 -3.88
CA ALA A 43 -0.43 -56.75 -2.85
C ALA A 43 -1.43 -56.80 -1.66
N THR A 44 -0.89 -56.93 -0.45
CA THR A 44 -1.62 -56.79 0.82
C THR A 44 -2.21 -55.39 0.91
N GLU A 45 -3.50 -55.27 1.25
CA GLU A 45 -4.20 -54.01 1.50
C GLU A 45 -3.47 -53.16 2.55
N PRO A 46 -3.27 -51.84 2.29
CA PRO A 46 -2.80 -50.89 3.30
C PRO A 46 -3.89 -50.72 4.37
N PRO A 47 -3.50 -50.46 5.65
CA PRO A 47 -4.50 -50.16 6.70
C PRO A 47 -5.28 -48.89 6.29
N ALA A 48 -6.60 -48.94 6.57
CA ALA A 48 -7.57 -47.90 6.30
C ALA A 48 -7.03 -46.55 6.82
N ALA A 49 -6.96 -45.57 5.93
CA ALA A 49 -6.65 -44.20 6.30
C ALA A 49 -7.76 -43.72 7.27
N THR A 50 -7.34 -43.22 8.41
CA THR A 50 -8.24 -42.49 9.34
C THR A 50 -8.77 -41.28 8.57
N GLU A 51 -10.09 -41.17 8.47
CA GLU A 51 -10.73 -39.97 7.93
C GLU A 51 -10.21 -38.72 8.62
N PRO A 52 -9.91 -37.64 7.88
CA PRO A 52 -9.61 -36.35 8.48
C PRO A 52 -10.81 -35.93 9.37
N PRO A 53 -10.57 -35.23 10.50
CA PRO A 53 -11.69 -34.72 11.28
C PRO A 53 -12.56 -33.85 10.36
N ALA A 54 -13.85 -34.10 10.41
CA ALA A 54 -14.86 -33.35 9.66
C ALA A 54 -14.62 -31.86 9.89
N ALA A 55 -14.50 -31.10 8.79
CA ALA A 55 -14.48 -29.67 8.85
C ALA A 55 -15.69 -29.21 9.66
N THR A 56 -15.46 -28.46 10.74
CA THR A 56 -16.52 -27.85 11.53
C THR A 56 -17.27 -26.92 10.57
N GLU A 57 -18.57 -27.23 10.36
CA GLU A 57 -19.45 -26.30 9.62
C GLU A 57 -19.32 -24.90 10.23
N PRO A 58 -19.14 -23.86 9.40
CA PRO A 58 -19.16 -22.50 9.90
C PRO A 58 -20.48 -22.25 10.63
N PRO A 59 -20.49 -21.55 11.78
CA PRO A 59 -21.72 -21.22 12.47
C PRO A 59 -22.65 -20.50 11.50
N ALA A 60 -23.87 -20.97 11.36
CA ALA A 60 -24.88 -20.35 10.50
C ALA A 60 -25.02 -18.88 10.88
N ALA A 61 -24.64 -18.01 10.00
CA ALA A 61 -24.72 -16.55 10.19
C ALA A 61 -26.20 -16.12 10.14
N GLY A 62 -26.93 -16.33 11.22
CA GLY A 62 -28.28 -15.89 11.59
C GLY A 62 -29.18 -15.25 10.51
N GLY A 63 -29.23 -15.79 9.28
CA GLY A 63 -30.04 -15.26 8.18
C GLY A 63 -29.39 -14.12 7.38
N VAL A 64 -28.15 -13.72 7.67
CA VAL A 64 -27.38 -12.74 6.86
C VAL A 64 -26.97 -13.40 5.55
N THR A 65 -27.34 -12.80 4.42
CA THR A 65 -27.02 -13.30 3.08
C THR A 65 -26.07 -12.36 2.31
N GLU A 66 -25.81 -11.17 2.86
CA GLU A 66 -24.99 -10.13 2.23
C GLU A 66 -24.29 -9.27 3.27
N LEU A 67 -23.04 -8.91 2.99
CA LEU A 67 -22.24 -7.93 3.70
C LEU A 67 -21.74 -6.88 2.73
N ASN A 68 -21.65 -5.62 3.19
CA ASN A 68 -21.13 -4.50 2.43
C ASN A 68 -19.90 -3.91 3.14
N ILE A 69 -18.78 -3.84 2.45
CA ILE A 69 -17.53 -3.25 2.93
C ILE A 69 -17.26 -1.98 2.13
N LEU A 70 -17.16 -0.84 2.80
CA LEU A 70 -16.72 0.40 2.17
C LEU A 70 -15.21 0.43 2.08
N TRP A 71 -14.67 0.79 0.91
CA TRP A 71 -13.24 1.03 0.72
C TRP A 71 -12.99 2.12 -0.31
N ALA A 72 -11.73 2.59 -0.37
CA ALA A 72 -11.28 3.50 -1.42
C ALA A 72 -11.30 2.82 -2.79
N GLN A 73 -11.43 3.65 -3.84
CA GLN A 73 -11.37 3.18 -5.22
C GLN A 73 -9.92 3.05 -5.67
N TRP A 74 -9.41 1.81 -5.70
CA TRP A 74 -8.07 1.45 -6.14
C TRP A 74 -7.96 -0.07 -6.36
N ASP A 75 -6.83 -0.51 -6.95
CA ASP A 75 -6.63 -1.92 -7.33
C ASP A 75 -6.81 -2.92 -6.17
N PRO A 76 -6.30 -2.70 -4.94
CA PRO A 76 -6.53 -3.61 -3.83
C PRO A 76 -8.01 -3.85 -3.48
N ALA A 77 -8.89 -2.87 -3.69
CA ALA A 77 -10.33 -3.08 -3.50
C ALA A 77 -10.91 -4.07 -4.52
N ASP A 78 -10.42 -4.05 -5.76
CA ASP A 78 -10.80 -5.03 -6.78
C ASP A 78 -10.25 -6.42 -6.44
N TYR A 79 -9.05 -6.50 -5.86
CA TYR A 79 -8.48 -7.78 -5.40
C TYR A 79 -9.27 -8.34 -4.22
N LEU A 80 -9.67 -7.48 -3.26
CA LEU A 80 -10.50 -7.92 -2.15
C LEU A 80 -11.88 -8.42 -2.64
N GLN A 81 -12.45 -7.81 -3.67
CA GLN A 81 -13.69 -8.33 -4.27
C GLN A 81 -13.49 -9.73 -4.88
N GLN A 82 -12.35 -10.01 -5.50
CA GLN A 82 -12.04 -11.34 -6.02
C GLN A 82 -11.94 -12.37 -4.90
N ILE A 83 -11.30 -12.01 -3.78
CA ILE A 83 -11.23 -12.87 -2.58
C ILE A 83 -12.62 -13.05 -1.97
N ALA A 84 -13.40 -11.98 -1.86
CA ALA A 84 -14.77 -12.01 -1.32
C ALA A 84 -15.72 -12.93 -2.12
N ASN A 85 -15.52 -13.03 -3.44
CA ASN A 85 -16.31 -13.96 -4.27
C ASN A 85 -16.06 -15.43 -3.90
N LYS A 86 -14.85 -15.80 -3.43
CA LYS A 86 -14.57 -17.14 -2.91
C LYS A 86 -15.31 -17.41 -1.62
N TYR A 87 -15.42 -16.40 -0.74
CA TYR A 87 -16.21 -16.50 0.48
C TYR A 87 -17.69 -16.78 0.18
N GLU A 88 -18.25 -16.09 -0.82
CA GLU A 88 -19.62 -16.35 -1.29
C GLU A 88 -19.79 -17.79 -1.81
N GLU A 89 -18.82 -18.29 -2.60
CA GLU A 89 -18.84 -19.68 -3.11
C GLU A 89 -18.82 -20.70 -1.98
N GLU A 90 -18.08 -20.45 -0.90
CA GLU A 90 -17.93 -21.36 0.23
C GLU A 90 -19.08 -21.29 1.23
N THR A 91 -19.64 -20.09 1.46
CA THR A 91 -20.59 -19.85 2.56
C THR A 91 -22.01 -19.49 2.11
N GLY A 92 -22.16 -19.06 0.86
CA GLY A 92 -23.40 -18.51 0.34
C GLY A 92 -23.69 -17.07 0.80
N ILE A 93 -22.78 -16.42 1.53
CA ILE A 93 -22.88 -15.02 1.95
C ILE A 93 -22.13 -14.16 0.95
N LYS A 94 -22.86 -13.28 0.26
CA LYS A 94 -22.28 -12.33 -0.66
C LYS A 94 -21.56 -11.22 0.08
N VAL A 95 -20.35 -10.84 -0.35
CA VAL A 95 -19.63 -9.71 0.20
C VAL A 95 -19.32 -8.73 -0.95
N ASN A 96 -19.83 -7.51 -0.84
CA ASN A 96 -19.64 -6.45 -1.82
C ASN A 96 -18.62 -5.44 -1.32
N ILE A 97 -17.62 -5.13 -2.13
CA ILE A 97 -16.69 -4.04 -1.87
C ILE A 97 -17.24 -2.78 -2.55
N ILE A 98 -17.71 -1.85 -1.75
CA ILE A 98 -18.27 -0.58 -2.20
C ILE A 98 -17.11 0.43 -2.26
N GLN A 99 -16.78 0.88 -3.47
CA GLN A 99 -15.64 1.74 -3.68
C GLN A 99 -16.04 3.22 -3.74
N GLU A 100 -15.25 4.06 -3.08
CA GLU A 100 -15.41 5.52 -3.07
C GLU A 100 -14.08 6.17 -3.49
N PRO A 101 -14.09 7.22 -4.34
CA PRO A 101 -12.88 7.94 -4.69
C PRO A 101 -12.13 8.46 -3.44
N TRP A 102 -10.80 8.40 -3.44
CA TRP A 102 -9.95 8.79 -2.31
C TRP A 102 -10.30 10.16 -1.73
N GLY A 103 -10.48 11.17 -2.57
CA GLY A 103 -10.75 12.54 -2.13
C GLY A 103 -12.10 12.74 -1.41
N THR A 104 -13.02 11.77 -1.48
CA THR A 104 -14.35 11.83 -0.84
C THR A 104 -14.58 10.70 0.16
N PHE A 105 -13.69 9.73 0.22
CA PHE A 105 -13.87 8.50 0.98
C PHE A 105 -14.05 8.75 2.48
N GLY A 106 -13.15 9.51 3.11
CA GLY A 106 -13.23 9.85 4.53
C GLY A 106 -14.46 10.66 4.87
N ASP A 107 -14.74 11.71 4.11
CA ASP A 107 -15.88 12.59 4.33
C ASP A 107 -17.21 11.83 4.23
N ARG A 108 -17.33 10.96 3.23
CA ARG A 108 -18.52 10.14 3.08
C ARG A 108 -18.70 9.17 4.23
N PHE A 109 -17.63 8.48 4.62
CA PHE A 109 -17.67 7.53 5.72
C PHE A 109 -18.11 8.20 7.03
N PHE A 110 -17.40 9.25 7.46
CA PHE A 110 -17.71 9.90 8.73
C PHE A 110 -19.05 10.66 8.73
N THR A 111 -19.50 11.16 7.59
CA THR A 111 -20.83 11.76 7.45
C THR A 111 -21.94 10.72 7.70
N GLU A 112 -21.84 9.54 7.11
CA GLU A 112 -22.79 8.45 7.30
C GLU A 112 -22.76 7.95 8.76
N MET A 113 -21.56 7.78 9.34
CA MET A 113 -21.40 7.35 10.72
C MET A 113 -21.97 8.37 11.72
N ALA A 114 -21.76 9.67 11.50
CA ALA A 114 -22.32 10.73 12.33
C ALA A 114 -23.87 10.77 12.28
N ALA A 115 -24.45 10.30 11.19
CA ALA A 115 -25.90 10.12 11.05
C ALA A 115 -26.41 8.82 11.74
N GLY A 116 -25.53 7.97 12.26
CA GLY A 116 -25.87 6.65 12.80
C GLY A 116 -26.33 5.67 11.72
N GLY A 117 -25.78 5.82 10.50
CA GLY A 117 -26.16 5.00 9.35
C GLY A 117 -25.58 3.58 9.45
N ASP A 118 -26.26 2.63 8.78
CA ASP A 118 -25.90 1.22 8.72
C ASP A 118 -25.79 0.71 7.27
N ALA A 119 -25.40 1.62 6.36
CA ALA A 119 -25.26 1.31 4.94
C ALA A 119 -24.17 0.28 4.67
N TRP A 120 -23.16 0.23 5.54
CA TRP A 120 -22.06 -0.72 5.47
C TRP A 120 -21.97 -1.59 6.73
N ASP A 121 -21.44 -2.79 6.60
CA ASP A 121 -21.12 -3.70 7.70
C ASP A 121 -19.73 -3.44 8.24
N MET A 122 -18.80 -3.16 7.33
CA MET A 122 -17.40 -2.91 7.61
C MET A 122 -16.88 -1.75 6.75
N VAL A 123 -15.76 -1.19 7.19
CA VAL A 123 -14.94 -0.28 6.41
C VAL A 123 -13.50 -0.77 6.45
N VAL A 124 -12.80 -0.75 5.31
CA VAL A 124 -11.35 -0.83 5.29
C VAL A 124 -10.86 0.62 5.28
N GLY A 125 -10.61 1.13 6.48
CA GLY A 125 -10.30 2.53 6.73
C GLY A 125 -8.82 2.76 6.99
N ASP A 126 -8.36 3.98 6.73
CA ASP A 126 -6.98 4.35 7.00
C ASP A 126 -6.64 4.23 8.49
N SER A 127 -5.37 3.92 8.77
CA SER A 127 -4.82 3.83 10.12
C SER A 127 -5.12 5.07 10.96
N GLN A 128 -4.98 6.22 10.36
CA GLN A 128 -5.20 7.54 10.97
C GLN A 128 -6.65 7.80 11.40
N TRP A 129 -7.62 7.06 10.87
CA TRP A 129 -9.04 7.21 11.24
C TRP A 129 -9.43 6.40 12.48
N LEU A 130 -8.56 5.48 12.89
CA LEU A 130 -8.87 4.54 13.96
C LEU A 130 -9.21 5.25 15.28
N GLY A 131 -8.44 6.28 15.62
CA GLY A 131 -8.68 7.08 16.83
C GLY A 131 -10.03 7.79 16.81
N GLN A 132 -10.43 8.36 15.69
CA GLN A 132 -11.73 9.00 15.52
C GLN A 132 -12.86 7.98 15.57
N GLY A 133 -12.77 6.90 14.80
CA GLY A 133 -13.78 5.86 14.71
C GLY A 133 -14.03 5.18 16.06
N ALA A 134 -12.96 4.86 16.79
CA ALA A 134 -13.05 4.26 18.11
C ALA A 134 -13.64 5.21 19.15
N THR A 135 -13.13 6.45 19.22
CA THR A 135 -13.55 7.45 20.25
C THR A 135 -15.00 7.89 20.05
N GLN A 136 -15.44 8.04 18.81
CA GLN A 136 -16.83 8.40 18.48
C GLN A 136 -17.78 7.21 18.53
N GLY A 137 -17.29 6.00 18.80
CA GLY A 137 -18.10 4.79 18.92
C GLY A 137 -18.61 4.25 17.60
N HIS A 138 -17.95 4.58 16.48
CA HIS A 138 -18.31 4.08 15.16
C HIS A 138 -17.84 2.65 14.93
N TYR A 139 -16.71 2.28 15.52
CA TYR A 139 -16.11 0.96 15.40
C TYR A 139 -16.46 0.06 16.58
N LEU A 140 -16.75 -1.19 16.29
CA LEU A 140 -16.94 -2.23 17.30
C LEU A 140 -15.57 -2.60 17.90
N ASP A 141 -15.52 -2.71 19.25
CA ASP A 141 -14.40 -3.36 19.93
C ASP A 141 -14.37 -4.85 19.57
N ILE A 142 -13.33 -5.29 18.89
CA ILE A 142 -13.13 -6.68 18.45
C ILE A 142 -11.97 -7.37 19.17
N THR A 143 -11.53 -6.83 20.30
CA THR A 143 -10.39 -7.32 21.06
C THR A 143 -10.57 -8.80 21.49
N GLU A 144 -11.71 -9.13 22.12
CA GLU A 144 -11.98 -10.51 22.54
C GLU A 144 -11.99 -11.48 21.36
N PHE A 145 -12.49 -11.03 20.20
CA PHE A 145 -12.52 -11.83 18.98
C PHE A 145 -11.09 -12.07 18.45
N LEU A 146 -10.30 -11.02 18.22
CA LEU A 146 -8.95 -11.17 17.66
C LEU A 146 -8.02 -11.96 18.58
N VAL A 147 -8.01 -11.63 19.87
CA VAL A 147 -7.13 -12.26 20.86
C VAL A 147 -7.62 -13.69 21.20
N GLY A 148 -8.92 -13.87 21.36
CA GLY A 148 -9.50 -15.17 21.69
C GLY A 148 -9.28 -16.23 20.61
N GLU A 149 -9.21 -15.83 19.35
CA GLU A 149 -8.95 -16.71 18.23
C GLU A 149 -7.48 -16.70 17.77
N GLY A 150 -6.63 -15.86 18.39
CA GLY A 150 -5.21 -15.77 18.09
C GLY A 150 -4.88 -15.09 16.77
N ILE A 151 -5.86 -14.38 16.18
CA ILE A 151 -5.70 -13.65 14.93
C ILE A 151 -4.69 -12.50 15.09
N ASP A 152 -4.65 -11.86 16.26
CA ASP A 152 -3.69 -10.84 16.66
C ASP A 152 -2.21 -11.25 16.46
N LYS A 153 -1.93 -12.56 16.52
CA LYS A 153 -0.58 -13.10 16.38
C LYS A 153 -0.19 -13.46 14.95
N THR A 154 -1.13 -13.39 14.02
CA THR A 154 -0.88 -13.74 12.62
C THR A 154 -0.34 -12.58 11.80
N VAL A 155 -0.50 -11.34 12.28
CA VAL A 155 -0.08 -10.10 11.60
C VAL A 155 1.15 -9.48 12.29
N THR A 156 1.85 -8.60 11.58
CA THR A 156 3.02 -7.95 12.15
C THR A 156 2.65 -7.04 13.32
N PRO A 157 3.48 -6.94 14.38
CA PRO A 157 3.16 -6.06 15.51
C PRO A 157 2.97 -4.59 15.10
N ALA A 158 3.72 -4.11 14.11
CA ALA A 158 3.62 -2.74 13.63
C ALA A 158 2.23 -2.47 13.01
N THR A 159 1.76 -3.36 12.11
CA THR A 159 0.44 -3.19 11.49
C THR A 159 -0.70 -3.37 12.48
N LEU A 160 -0.57 -4.31 13.43
CA LEU A 160 -1.58 -4.47 14.48
C LEU A 160 -1.70 -3.22 15.36
N SER A 161 -0.56 -2.63 15.73
CA SER A 161 -0.54 -1.40 16.52
C SER A 161 -1.09 -0.19 15.76
N SER A 162 -0.72 -0.03 14.48
CA SER A 162 -1.10 1.16 13.70
C SER A 162 -2.51 1.06 13.13
N TYR A 163 -2.92 -0.13 12.64
CA TYR A 163 -4.21 -0.28 11.95
C TYR A 163 -5.32 -0.83 12.84
N GLY A 164 -4.99 -1.44 13.96
CA GLY A 164 -5.97 -2.15 14.78
C GLY A 164 -6.17 -1.59 16.18
N GLU A 165 -5.11 -1.03 16.79
CA GLU A 165 -5.08 -0.71 18.21
C GLU A 165 -5.39 0.77 18.49
N TYR A 166 -6.31 1.03 19.42
CA TYR A 166 -6.54 2.37 19.94
C TYR A 166 -7.00 2.37 21.42
N PRO A 167 -6.46 3.24 22.31
CA PRO A 167 -5.24 4.02 22.08
C PRO A 167 -4.01 3.11 21.90
N THR A 168 -2.99 3.61 21.20
CA THR A 168 -1.74 2.87 21.00
C THR A 168 -1.16 2.36 22.31
N GLY A 169 -0.82 1.07 22.38
CA GLY A 169 -0.30 0.41 23.57
C GLY A 169 -1.37 -0.01 24.60
N SER A 170 -2.66 0.11 24.29
CA SER A 170 -3.76 -0.27 25.19
C SER A 170 -4.10 -1.75 25.16
N GLY A 171 -3.79 -2.44 24.06
CA GLY A 171 -4.25 -3.81 23.78
C GLY A 171 -5.73 -3.88 23.41
N THR A 172 -6.35 -2.74 23.05
CA THR A 172 -7.75 -2.69 22.58
C THR A 172 -7.79 -2.53 21.08
N TYR A 173 -8.45 -3.47 20.38
CA TYR A 173 -8.44 -3.56 18.93
C TYR A 173 -9.80 -3.23 18.33
N TYR A 174 -9.80 -2.38 17.31
CA TYR A 174 -10.99 -1.92 16.59
C TYR A 174 -10.97 -2.30 15.10
N ALA A 175 -9.86 -2.81 14.59
CA ALA A 175 -9.76 -3.29 13.22
C ALA A 175 -8.82 -4.48 13.10
N TYR A 176 -9.01 -5.26 12.03
CA TYR A 176 -8.07 -6.27 11.56
C TYR A 176 -7.15 -5.65 10.48
N PRO A 177 -5.82 -5.71 10.62
CA PRO A 177 -4.88 -5.25 9.59
C PRO A 177 -5.10 -5.99 8.27
N THR A 178 -5.60 -5.27 7.26
CA THR A 178 -6.07 -5.86 5.99
C THR A 178 -5.09 -5.63 4.86
N GLU A 179 -4.64 -4.39 4.71
CA GLU A 179 -3.73 -3.95 3.67
C GLU A 179 -2.51 -3.34 4.34
N GLY A 180 -1.34 -3.96 4.15
CA GLY A 180 -0.08 -3.41 4.60
C GLY A 180 0.57 -2.66 3.45
N ASP A 181 0.79 -1.38 3.58
CA ASP A 181 1.52 -0.61 2.59
C ASP A 181 2.58 0.26 3.25
N ALA A 182 3.54 0.70 2.51
CA ALA A 182 4.60 1.58 2.97
C ALA A 182 5.25 2.27 1.78
N ASP A 183 5.92 3.40 2.04
CA ASP A 183 6.76 4.04 1.05
C ASP A 183 8.05 3.26 0.79
N GLY A 184 8.39 3.16 -0.49
CA GLY A 184 9.65 2.62 -0.96
C GLY A 184 10.12 3.36 -2.21
N TRP A 185 11.15 2.84 -2.86
CA TRP A 185 11.78 3.49 -3.99
C TRP A 185 11.87 2.56 -5.19
N ALA A 186 11.53 3.09 -6.36
CA ALA A 186 11.88 2.52 -7.66
C ALA A 186 13.11 3.24 -8.23
N TYR A 187 13.95 2.53 -8.98
CA TYR A 187 15.09 3.11 -9.68
C TYR A 187 15.32 2.49 -11.05
N ARG A 188 15.98 3.21 -11.92
CA ARG A 188 16.35 2.82 -13.29
C ARG A 188 17.65 2.01 -13.26
N LYS A 189 17.54 0.66 -13.25
CA LYS A 189 18.71 -0.24 -13.31
C LYS A 189 19.60 0.04 -14.53
N ASP A 190 18.98 0.34 -15.67
CA ASP A 190 19.70 0.64 -16.89
C ASP A 190 20.63 1.88 -16.77
N LEU A 191 20.30 2.83 -15.89
CA LEU A 191 21.18 3.93 -15.53
C LEU A 191 22.21 3.55 -14.48
N PHE A 192 21.81 2.83 -13.43
CA PHE A 192 22.68 2.46 -12.31
C PHE A 192 23.70 1.38 -12.68
N GLU A 193 23.38 0.52 -13.65
CA GLU A 193 24.23 -0.57 -14.11
C GLU A 193 25.00 -0.22 -15.40
N ASP A 194 24.86 0.99 -15.95
CA ASP A 194 25.66 1.44 -17.09
C ASP A 194 27.13 1.66 -16.64
N PRO A 195 28.10 0.96 -17.29
CA PRO A 195 29.49 1.05 -16.87
C PRO A 195 30.10 2.47 -16.95
N ALA A 196 29.58 3.33 -17.84
CA ALA A 196 30.06 4.71 -17.96
C ALA A 196 29.51 5.58 -16.82
N GLU A 197 28.24 5.40 -16.46
CA GLU A 197 27.63 6.07 -15.31
C GLU A 197 28.27 5.64 -13.99
N MET A 198 28.50 4.32 -13.81
CA MET A 198 29.18 3.79 -12.63
C MET A 198 30.58 4.40 -12.46
N ALA A 199 31.38 4.43 -13.53
CA ALA A 199 32.73 4.99 -13.49
C ALA A 199 32.73 6.50 -13.25
N ALA A 200 31.77 7.24 -13.84
CA ALA A 200 31.65 8.69 -13.66
C ALA A 200 31.21 9.03 -12.22
N PHE A 201 30.24 8.31 -11.67
CA PHE A 201 29.78 8.50 -10.31
C PHE A 201 30.88 8.21 -9.28
N GLU A 202 31.58 7.07 -9.43
CA GLU A 202 32.67 6.73 -8.53
C GLU A 202 33.82 7.75 -8.59
N ALA A 203 34.11 8.29 -9.76
CA ALA A 203 35.11 9.34 -9.93
C ALA A 203 34.72 10.66 -9.25
N GLU A 204 33.43 11.00 -9.20
CA GLU A 204 32.91 12.23 -8.61
C GLU A 204 32.71 12.12 -7.09
N TYR A 205 32.11 11.01 -6.63
CA TYR A 205 31.69 10.85 -5.22
C TYR A 205 32.60 9.94 -4.39
N GLY A 206 33.45 9.14 -5.04
CA GLY A 206 34.45 8.32 -4.35
C GLY A 206 33.95 6.99 -3.80
N TYR A 207 32.73 6.57 -4.16
CA TYR A 207 32.13 5.29 -3.84
C TYR A 207 31.31 4.75 -5.02
N PRO A 208 31.02 3.42 -5.08
CA PRO A 208 30.31 2.82 -6.21
C PRO A 208 28.86 3.30 -6.31
N LEU A 209 28.35 3.47 -7.54
CA LEU A 209 26.93 3.69 -7.81
C LEU A 209 26.14 2.41 -7.51
N ALA A 210 25.24 2.48 -6.56
CA ALA A 210 24.34 1.39 -6.15
C ALA A 210 23.06 2.01 -5.55
N PRO A 211 21.98 1.24 -5.30
CA PRO A 211 20.86 1.71 -4.50
C PRO A 211 21.35 2.29 -3.17
N PRO A 212 20.88 3.48 -2.77
CA PRO A 212 21.42 4.19 -1.61
C PRO A 212 21.05 3.51 -0.28
N GLU A 213 22.00 3.37 0.61
CA GLU A 213 21.81 2.88 1.98
C GLU A 213 21.53 4.03 2.96
N THR A 214 21.94 5.27 2.61
CA THR A 214 21.73 6.47 3.43
C THR A 214 21.10 7.60 2.63
N TYR A 215 20.41 8.51 3.32
CA TYR A 215 19.83 9.69 2.69
C TYR A 215 20.90 10.60 2.03
N GLU A 216 22.12 10.60 2.55
CA GLU A 216 23.22 11.34 1.92
C GLU A 216 23.58 10.74 0.55
N GLN A 217 23.69 9.40 0.46
CA GLN A 217 23.89 8.70 -0.81
C GLN A 217 22.71 8.93 -1.77
N LEU A 218 21.47 8.90 -1.26
CA LEU A 218 20.28 9.20 -2.07
C LEU A 218 20.39 10.58 -2.72
N ARG A 219 20.76 11.60 -1.95
CA ARG A 219 20.94 12.97 -2.45
C ARG A 219 22.07 13.07 -3.47
N ASP A 220 23.19 12.42 -3.23
CA ASP A 220 24.34 12.45 -4.15
C ASP A 220 23.98 11.79 -5.48
N ILE A 221 23.32 10.64 -5.46
CA ILE A 221 22.80 9.96 -6.65
C ILE A 221 21.77 10.81 -7.38
N ALA A 222 20.84 11.44 -6.63
CA ALA A 222 19.85 12.32 -7.21
C ALA A 222 20.49 13.52 -7.93
N LYS A 223 21.50 14.14 -7.33
CA LYS A 223 22.26 15.23 -7.95
C LYS A 223 23.01 14.77 -9.20
N PHE A 224 23.67 13.62 -9.14
CA PHE A 224 24.41 13.04 -10.26
C PHE A 224 23.52 12.82 -11.49
N PHE A 225 22.30 12.31 -11.31
CA PHE A 225 21.35 12.11 -12.41
C PHE A 225 20.52 13.34 -12.77
N THR A 226 20.69 14.47 -12.08
CA THR A 226 19.99 15.70 -12.46
C THR A 226 20.74 16.40 -13.62
N ARG A 227 20.25 16.17 -14.84
CA ARG A 227 20.81 16.65 -16.11
C ARG A 227 19.70 17.29 -16.95
N PRO A 228 19.32 18.54 -16.64
CA PRO A 228 18.20 19.22 -17.29
C PRO A 228 18.33 19.33 -18.82
N ASP A 229 19.53 19.45 -19.33
CA ASP A 229 19.80 19.54 -20.77
C ASP A 229 19.45 18.21 -21.50
N ASP A 230 19.52 17.07 -20.79
CA ASP A 230 19.15 15.75 -21.27
C ASP A 230 17.68 15.40 -20.95
N GLY A 231 16.98 16.26 -20.23
CA GLY A 231 15.61 16.00 -19.73
C GLY A 231 15.52 14.95 -18.65
N LEU A 232 16.64 14.60 -17.99
CA LEU A 232 16.75 13.66 -16.90
C LEU A 232 16.90 14.39 -15.56
N TYR A 233 16.19 13.93 -14.55
CA TYR A 233 16.24 14.45 -13.18
C TYR A 233 16.51 13.31 -12.19
N GLY A 234 17.01 13.67 -11.01
CA GLY A 234 17.43 12.69 -10.03
C GLY A 234 16.26 11.89 -9.46
N LEU A 235 15.12 12.54 -9.20
CA LEU A 235 14.02 11.89 -8.52
C LEU A 235 12.63 12.51 -8.81
N ALA A 236 11.61 11.76 -8.39
CA ALA A 236 10.25 12.23 -8.19
C ALA A 236 9.80 11.82 -6.77
N ILE A 237 9.31 12.79 -6.00
CA ILE A 237 8.79 12.63 -4.64
C ILE A 237 7.47 13.38 -4.46
N TYR A 238 6.74 13.11 -3.39
CA TYR A 238 5.45 13.73 -3.11
C TYR A 238 5.57 15.21 -2.76
N THR A 239 4.67 16.03 -3.32
CA THR A 239 4.65 17.48 -3.12
C THR A 239 3.23 18.05 -3.06
N GLN A 240 2.20 17.20 -3.28
CA GLN A 240 0.81 17.62 -3.24
C GLN A 240 0.36 17.84 -1.78
N ALA A 241 -0.11 19.04 -1.47
CA ALA A 241 -0.67 19.37 -0.16
C ALA A 241 -2.18 19.09 -0.13
N ASP A 242 -2.58 17.86 -0.49
CA ASP A 242 -3.96 17.38 -0.48
C ASP A 242 -3.98 15.92 -0.02
N TYR A 243 -5.08 15.46 0.57
CA TYR A 243 -5.18 14.23 1.33
C TYR A 243 -4.03 14.22 2.38
N ASP A 244 -3.05 13.32 2.30
CA ASP A 244 -1.88 13.27 3.20
C ASP A 244 -0.52 13.25 2.45
N ALA A 245 -0.56 13.38 1.13
CA ALA A 245 0.56 13.11 0.23
C ALA A 245 1.89 13.77 0.62
N LEU A 246 1.91 15.10 0.82
CA LEU A 246 3.15 15.81 1.18
C LEU A 246 3.67 15.37 2.55
N THR A 247 2.77 15.21 3.52
CA THR A 247 3.15 14.82 4.89
C THR A 247 3.73 13.41 4.90
N MET A 248 3.09 12.45 4.21
CA MET A 248 3.60 11.08 4.05
C MET A 248 4.98 11.05 3.40
N GLY A 249 5.15 11.80 2.31
CA GLY A 249 6.46 11.88 1.67
C GLY A 249 7.55 12.41 2.59
N VAL A 250 7.25 13.46 3.36
CA VAL A 250 8.17 14.08 4.33
C VAL A 250 8.51 13.12 5.47
N GLU A 251 7.56 12.32 5.95
CA GLU A 251 7.72 11.42 7.10
C GLU A 251 8.88 10.44 6.96
N ASN A 252 9.16 9.98 5.74
CA ASN A 252 10.28 9.08 5.49
C ASN A 252 11.63 9.67 5.95
N ALA A 253 11.92 10.90 5.57
CA ALA A 253 13.13 11.60 6.02
C ALA A 253 12.99 12.10 7.47
N PHE A 254 11.83 12.65 7.82
CA PHE A 254 11.54 13.18 9.15
C PHE A 254 11.78 12.14 10.26
N PHE A 255 11.22 10.94 10.14
CA PHE A 255 11.42 9.87 11.12
C PHE A 255 12.84 9.32 11.09
N SER A 256 13.43 9.13 9.90
CA SER A 256 14.80 8.60 9.78
C SER A 256 15.87 9.56 10.31
N PHE A 257 15.57 10.86 10.36
CA PHE A 257 16.42 11.86 11.01
C PHE A 257 16.21 11.95 12.53
N GLY A 258 15.23 11.25 13.08
CA GLY A 258 14.91 11.24 14.52
C GLY A 258 13.73 12.11 14.91
N GLY A 259 13.04 12.70 13.94
CA GLY A 259 11.81 13.48 14.16
C GLY A 259 10.67 12.63 14.70
N GLN A 260 9.78 13.28 15.44
CA GLN A 260 8.56 12.68 15.97
C GLN A 260 7.43 13.73 15.95
N TRP A 261 6.23 13.30 15.62
CA TRP A 261 5.07 14.19 15.62
C TRP A 261 4.68 14.60 17.04
N GLN A 262 4.83 13.71 17.99
CA GLN A 262 4.47 13.92 19.41
C GLN A 262 5.20 12.89 20.28
N ASP A 263 5.24 13.15 21.59
CA ASP A 263 5.67 12.16 22.58
C ASP A 263 4.50 11.25 23.06
N GLU A 264 4.78 10.33 23.95
CA GLU A 264 3.81 9.39 24.54
C GLU A 264 2.68 10.05 25.34
N ASN A 265 2.81 11.34 25.68
CA ASN A 265 1.84 12.14 26.41
C ASN A 265 1.12 13.15 25.50
N ASN A 266 1.31 13.04 24.18
CA ASN A 266 0.85 13.97 23.17
C ASN A 266 1.41 15.40 23.32
N ASN A 267 2.61 15.55 23.90
CA ASN A 267 3.31 16.82 23.85
C ASN A 267 3.97 16.97 22.47
N VAL A 268 3.87 18.17 21.92
CA VAL A 268 4.39 18.50 20.58
C VAL A 268 5.46 19.59 20.64
N LEU A 269 5.34 20.54 21.55
CA LEU A 269 6.34 21.62 21.73
C LEU A 269 7.69 21.03 22.15
N GLY A 270 8.75 21.28 21.36
CA GLY A 270 10.07 20.72 21.56
C GLY A 270 10.24 19.27 21.06
N VAL A 271 9.19 18.65 20.53
CA VAL A 271 9.17 17.32 19.92
C VAL A 271 9.09 17.43 18.42
N VAL A 272 7.98 17.90 17.88
CA VAL A 272 7.78 18.04 16.43
C VAL A 272 8.72 19.09 15.81
N ASN A 273 9.11 20.08 16.58
CA ASN A 273 10.08 21.12 16.21
C ASN A 273 11.47 20.91 16.84
N SER A 274 11.84 19.66 17.11
CA SER A 274 13.21 19.32 17.54
C SER A 274 14.22 19.60 16.42
N PRO A 275 15.51 19.77 16.74
CA PRO A 275 16.55 19.96 15.73
C PRO A 275 16.60 18.82 14.70
N GLU A 276 16.36 17.58 15.13
CA GLU A 276 16.33 16.39 14.30
C GLU A 276 15.15 16.43 13.32
N ALA A 277 13.97 16.82 13.81
CA ALA A 277 12.76 16.98 13.01
C ALA A 277 12.93 18.07 11.93
N ILE A 278 13.46 19.23 12.34
CA ILE A 278 13.78 20.34 11.43
C ILE A 278 14.76 19.88 10.35
N ALA A 279 15.84 19.17 10.72
CA ALA A 279 16.83 18.68 9.78
C ALA A 279 16.24 17.69 8.74
N GLY A 280 15.30 16.82 9.15
CA GLY A 280 14.58 15.91 8.24
C GLY A 280 13.75 16.65 7.20
N VAL A 281 13.03 17.70 7.63
CA VAL A 281 12.23 18.54 6.75
C VAL A 281 13.12 19.38 5.80
N GLU A 282 14.22 19.94 6.30
CA GLU A 282 15.23 20.63 5.47
C GLU A 282 15.81 19.71 4.41
N PHE A 283 16.10 18.46 4.81
CA PHE A 283 16.63 17.47 3.88
C PHE A 283 15.63 17.15 2.77
N TYR A 284 14.36 16.89 3.09
CA TYR A 284 13.33 16.63 2.09
C TYR A 284 13.16 17.79 1.11
N ARG A 285 13.13 19.03 1.60
CA ARG A 285 13.14 20.23 0.73
C ARG A 285 14.38 20.27 -0.15
N SER A 286 15.57 19.93 0.36
CA SER A 286 16.80 19.91 -0.43
C SER A 286 16.72 18.94 -1.61
N LEU A 287 16.04 17.79 -1.46
CA LEU A 287 15.77 16.86 -2.55
C LEU A 287 14.83 17.46 -3.60
N TYR A 288 13.77 18.12 -3.14
CA TYR A 288 12.82 18.80 -4.00
C TYR A 288 13.54 19.91 -4.84
N GLU A 289 14.30 20.76 -4.18
CA GLU A 289 14.97 21.91 -4.85
C GLU A 289 16.05 21.47 -5.82
N CYS A 290 16.87 20.45 -5.48
CA CYS A 290 17.99 20.08 -6.34
C CYS A 290 17.56 19.22 -7.53
N CYS A 291 16.60 18.33 -7.33
CA CYS A 291 16.61 17.08 -8.08
C CYS A 291 15.22 16.61 -8.54
N GLN A 292 14.14 17.25 -8.07
CA GLN A 292 12.78 16.99 -8.51
C GLN A 292 12.58 17.38 -9.98
N ALA A 293 11.92 16.54 -10.76
CA ALA A 293 11.58 16.85 -12.14
C ALA A 293 10.63 18.07 -12.23
N PRO A 294 10.79 18.98 -13.19
CA PRO A 294 9.88 20.11 -13.38
C PRO A 294 8.45 19.68 -13.64
N GLY A 295 7.50 20.44 -13.09
CA GLY A 295 6.07 20.18 -13.22
C GLY A 295 5.50 19.27 -12.11
N LEU A 296 6.35 18.83 -11.18
CA LEU A 296 5.95 17.99 -10.03
C LEU A 296 5.86 18.80 -8.72
N SER A 297 5.38 20.06 -8.77
CA SER A 297 5.11 20.85 -7.56
C SER A 297 3.76 20.52 -6.89
N ASN A 298 2.98 19.65 -7.50
CA ASN A 298 1.73 19.12 -6.97
C ASN A 298 1.63 17.63 -7.36
N ALA A 299 2.62 16.84 -6.94
CA ALA A 299 2.74 15.43 -7.28
C ALA A 299 2.30 14.53 -6.13
N PHE A 300 1.52 13.52 -6.47
CA PHE A 300 1.18 12.39 -5.64
C PHE A 300 1.54 11.09 -6.39
N PHE A 301 0.96 9.98 -6.06
CA PHE A 301 1.34 8.67 -6.58
C PHE A 301 1.32 8.57 -8.12
N SER A 302 0.31 9.18 -8.78
CA SER A 302 0.16 9.12 -10.24
C SER A 302 1.26 9.89 -10.95
N GLU A 303 1.49 11.14 -10.54
CA GLU A 303 2.48 12.02 -11.17
C GLU A 303 3.91 11.50 -10.97
N VAL A 304 4.17 10.87 -9.81
CA VAL A 304 5.46 10.23 -9.53
C VAL A 304 5.67 9.03 -10.46
N ASN A 305 4.69 8.13 -10.59
CA ASN A 305 4.75 7.01 -11.52
C ASN A 305 4.88 7.47 -12.97
N ASP A 306 4.11 8.47 -13.39
CA ASP A 306 4.15 9.00 -14.75
C ASP A 306 5.52 9.60 -15.09
N ALA A 307 6.18 10.26 -14.13
CA ALA A 307 7.53 10.78 -14.32
C ALA A 307 8.55 9.65 -14.51
N PHE A 308 8.44 8.56 -13.76
CA PHE A 308 9.31 7.40 -13.87
C PHE A 308 9.07 6.63 -15.19
N ILE A 309 7.81 6.31 -15.50
CA ILE A 309 7.40 5.65 -16.75
C ILE A 309 7.82 6.47 -17.97
N GLY A 310 7.70 7.78 -17.88
CA GLY A 310 8.14 8.71 -18.93
C GLY A 310 9.66 8.85 -19.07
N GLY A 311 10.46 8.15 -18.26
CA GLY A 311 11.92 8.19 -18.28
C GLY A 311 12.51 9.54 -17.85
N LYS A 312 11.75 10.37 -17.15
CA LYS A 312 12.17 11.72 -16.72
C LYS A 312 13.03 11.69 -15.46
N VAL A 313 12.96 10.63 -14.67
CA VAL A 313 13.66 10.53 -13.39
C VAL A 313 14.42 9.21 -13.26
N ALA A 314 15.54 9.26 -12.53
CA ALA A 314 16.35 8.10 -12.22
C ALA A 314 15.77 7.27 -11.05
N MET A 315 15.12 7.94 -10.10
CA MET A 315 14.50 7.34 -8.91
C MET A 315 13.10 7.91 -8.68
N ALA A 316 12.22 7.13 -8.07
CA ALA A 316 10.87 7.54 -7.71
C ALA A 316 10.48 6.96 -6.35
N MET A 317 10.02 7.81 -5.43
CA MET A 317 9.45 7.40 -4.15
C MET A 317 7.95 7.23 -4.30
N ASN A 318 7.42 6.08 -3.91
CA ASN A 318 5.98 5.82 -3.93
C ASN A 318 5.64 4.70 -2.95
N TYR A 319 4.36 4.58 -2.62
CA TYR A 319 3.86 3.39 -1.95
C TYR A 319 4.02 2.14 -2.81
N PHE A 320 4.33 1.01 -2.19
CA PHE A 320 4.50 -0.26 -2.90
C PHE A 320 3.24 -0.66 -3.69
N ALA A 321 2.05 -0.29 -3.22
CA ALA A 321 0.78 -0.53 -3.91
C ALA A 321 0.70 0.07 -5.32
N PHE A 322 1.53 1.07 -5.64
CA PHE A 322 1.58 1.71 -6.96
C PHE A 322 2.71 1.20 -7.85
N PHE A 323 3.57 0.29 -7.38
CA PHE A 323 4.66 -0.29 -8.16
C PHE A 323 4.25 -1.35 -9.21
N PRO A 324 3.07 -2.02 -9.15
CA PRO A 324 2.64 -2.91 -10.22
C PRO A 324 2.71 -2.28 -11.62
N ALA A 325 2.34 -1.00 -11.76
CA ALA A 325 2.45 -0.27 -13.02
C ALA A 325 3.90 -0.18 -13.54
N LEU A 326 4.88 -0.09 -12.64
CA LEU A 326 6.29 0.08 -12.98
C LEU A 326 6.96 -1.20 -13.49
N VAL A 327 6.40 -2.37 -13.19
CA VAL A 327 6.89 -3.67 -13.67
C VAL A 327 6.09 -4.21 -14.86
N ASN A 328 5.01 -3.53 -15.23
CA ASN A 328 4.19 -3.90 -16.38
C ASN A 328 4.79 -3.36 -17.71
N PRO A 329 5.30 -4.21 -18.62
CA PRO A 329 5.90 -3.76 -19.87
C PRO A 329 4.92 -3.14 -20.86
N GLU A 330 3.61 -3.33 -20.68
CA GLU A 330 2.58 -2.67 -21.50
C GLU A 330 2.39 -1.19 -21.11
N VAL A 331 2.75 -0.83 -19.87
CA VAL A 331 2.61 0.52 -19.31
C VAL A 331 3.97 1.21 -19.24
N ASN A 332 4.99 0.53 -18.69
CA ASN A 332 6.31 1.07 -18.47
C ASN A 332 7.32 0.52 -19.49
N PRO A 333 7.83 1.34 -20.45
CA PRO A 333 8.85 0.90 -21.39
C PRO A 333 10.18 0.52 -20.71
N HIS A 334 10.38 0.92 -19.45
CA HIS A 334 11.56 0.63 -18.64
C HIS A 334 11.35 -0.54 -17.67
N ALA A 335 10.21 -1.25 -17.74
CA ALA A 335 9.83 -2.28 -16.76
C ALA A 335 10.93 -3.32 -16.50
N ALA A 336 11.60 -3.83 -17.57
CA ALA A 336 12.69 -4.80 -17.43
C ALA A 336 13.95 -4.24 -16.73
N GLY A 337 14.13 -2.92 -16.77
CA GLY A 337 15.21 -2.18 -16.12
C GLY A 337 14.77 -1.45 -14.84
N THR A 338 13.63 -1.78 -14.28
CA THR A 338 13.18 -1.21 -13.00
C THR A 338 13.67 -2.05 -11.83
N GLY A 339 14.29 -1.41 -10.84
CA GLY A 339 14.66 -1.99 -9.56
C GLY A 339 13.98 -1.30 -8.41
N PHE A 340 14.05 -1.89 -7.22
CA PHE A 340 13.39 -1.36 -6.03
C PHE A 340 14.36 -1.43 -4.83
N PHE A 341 14.22 -0.48 -3.93
CA PHE A 341 14.98 -0.46 -2.68
C PHE A 341 14.13 0.18 -1.56
N VAL A 342 14.53 -0.10 -0.33
CA VAL A 342 13.89 0.41 0.88
C VAL A 342 14.29 1.86 1.15
N ASN A 343 13.55 2.58 1.99
CA ASN A 343 13.97 3.92 2.41
C ASN A 343 15.37 3.88 3.04
N PRO A 344 16.23 4.83 2.70
CA PRO A 344 17.58 4.90 3.27
C PRO A 344 17.60 5.26 4.76
N ALA A 345 18.70 4.94 5.45
CA ALA A 345 18.92 5.37 6.82
C ALA A 345 19.28 6.87 6.92
N GLY A 346 18.85 7.49 8.00
CA GLY A 346 19.21 8.84 8.37
C GLY A 346 20.63 8.95 8.95
N PRO A 347 21.05 10.16 9.35
CA PRO A 347 22.43 10.42 9.79
C PRO A 347 22.84 9.68 11.06
N ASN A 348 21.88 9.27 11.89
CA ASN A 348 22.11 8.52 13.13
C ASN A 348 22.04 6.99 12.93
N GLY A 349 21.75 6.53 11.71
CA GLY A 349 21.51 5.12 11.39
C GLY A 349 20.07 4.67 11.62
N ASP A 350 19.19 5.55 12.04
CA ASP A 350 17.76 5.29 12.14
C ASP A 350 17.17 5.18 10.72
N GLN A 351 16.32 4.18 10.51
CA GLN A 351 15.70 3.90 9.22
C GLN A 351 14.21 3.71 9.41
N TYR A 352 13.39 4.52 8.72
CA TYR A 352 11.96 4.42 8.77
C TYR A 352 11.33 4.64 7.39
N ALA A 353 10.17 4.03 7.19
CA ALA A 353 9.30 4.29 6.06
C ALA A 353 7.92 4.72 6.58
N ALA A 354 7.30 5.67 5.90
CA ALA A 354 5.93 6.03 6.17
C ALA A 354 5.03 4.84 5.90
N LEU A 355 4.21 4.49 6.89
CA LEU A 355 3.25 3.40 6.80
C LEU A 355 1.99 3.94 6.14
N GLY A 356 1.48 3.25 5.14
CA GLY A 356 0.26 3.60 4.42
C GLY A 356 -0.64 2.40 4.37
N GLY A 357 -1.26 2.03 5.42
CA GLY A 357 -2.07 0.83 5.41
C GLY A 357 -3.40 1.01 6.09
N GLN A 358 -4.19 -0.05 6.00
CA GLN A 358 -5.61 0.03 6.31
C GLN A 358 -6.08 -1.18 7.09
N GLY A 359 -6.99 -0.90 8.03
CA GLY A 359 -7.62 -1.89 8.86
C GLY A 359 -9.10 -2.09 8.54
N MET A 360 -9.58 -3.32 8.61
CA MET A 360 -10.99 -3.64 8.47
C MET A 360 -11.70 -3.53 9.82
N SER A 361 -12.47 -2.47 9.98
CA SER A 361 -13.30 -2.22 11.17
C SER A 361 -14.74 -2.65 10.94
N ILE A 362 -15.38 -3.21 11.98
CA ILE A 362 -16.81 -3.53 11.97
C ILE A 362 -17.59 -2.33 12.49
N ILE A 363 -18.65 -1.95 11.80
CA ILE A 363 -19.53 -0.85 12.20
C ILE A 363 -20.33 -1.24 13.45
N SER A 364 -20.29 -0.40 14.47
CA SER A 364 -20.93 -0.69 15.76
C SER A 364 -22.47 -0.65 15.74
N TYR A 365 -23.07 0.06 14.77
CA TYR A 365 -24.52 0.32 14.69
C TYR A 365 -25.32 -0.78 14.00
N ILE A 366 -24.65 -1.73 13.32
CA ILE A 366 -25.31 -2.84 12.65
C ILE A 366 -25.84 -3.86 13.64
N SER A 367 -26.78 -4.72 13.20
CA SER A 367 -27.36 -5.71 14.08
C SER A 367 -26.32 -6.75 14.58
N PRO A 368 -26.53 -7.37 15.75
CA PRO A 368 -25.61 -8.41 16.25
C PRO A 368 -25.36 -9.54 15.24
N GLU A 369 -26.35 -9.92 14.46
CA GLU A 369 -26.21 -10.98 13.45
C GLU A 369 -25.25 -10.53 12.33
N ARG A 370 -25.32 -9.26 11.90
CA ARG A 370 -24.41 -8.68 10.90
C ARG A 370 -23.00 -8.52 11.50
N GLN A 371 -22.87 -8.16 12.78
CA GLN A 371 -21.57 -8.12 13.46
C GLN A 371 -20.89 -9.50 13.50
N GLU A 372 -21.66 -10.55 13.83
CA GLU A 372 -21.12 -11.93 13.85
C GLU A 372 -20.77 -12.42 12.44
N ALA A 373 -21.57 -12.09 11.43
CA ALA A 373 -21.25 -12.40 10.04
C ALA A 373 -19.96 -11.66 9.57
N SER A 374 -19.77 -10.41 9.99
CA SER A 374 -18.56 -9.64 9.72
C SER A 374 -17.32 -10.25 10.39
N LYS A 375 -17.43 -10.68 11.65
CA LYS A 375 -16.38 -11.45 12.34
C LYS A 375 -16.06 -12.77 11.63
N ALA A 376 -17.08 -13.44 11.10
CA ALA A 376 -16.88 -14.68 10.35
C ALA A 376 -16.09 -14.44 9.05
N PHE A 377 -16.38 -13.34 8.35
CA PHE A 377 -15.59 -12.93 7.18
C PHE A 377 -14.15 -12.60 7.54
N ILE A 378 -13.91 -11.79 8.58
CA ILE A 378 -12.55 -11.46 9.06
C ILE A 378 -11.80 -12.74 9.44
N ARG A 379 -12.43 -13.67 10.19
CA ARG A 379 -11.84 -14.94 10.59
C ARG A 379 -11.41 -15.78 9.39
N TRP A 380 -12.23 -15.85 8.37
CA TRP A 380 -11.94 -16.56 7.13
C TRP A 380 -10.83 -15.88 6.34
N PHE A 381 -10.90 -14.56 6.17
CA PHE A 381 -9.88 -13.77 5.45
C PHE A 381 -8.52 -13.81 6.15
N ALA A 382 -8.48 -13.87 7.48
CA ALA A 382 -7.24 -13.94 8.27
C ALA A 382 -6.54 -15.31 8.22
N GLN A 383 -7.15 -16.35 7.63
CA GLN A 383 -6.49 -17.65 7.45
C GLN A 383 -5.28 -17.52 6.52
N GLU A 384 -4.21 -18.24 6.83
CA GLU A 384 -2.94 -18.12 6.10
C GLU A 384 -3.08 -18.43 4.61
N ASP A 385 -3.88 -19.43 4.25
CA ASP A 385 -4.16 -19.77 2.85
C ASP A 385 -4.92 -18.66 2.11
N MET A 386 -5.84 -17.98 2.78
CA MET A 386 -6.52 -16.80 2.21
C MET A 386 -5.59 -15.58 2.10
N GLN A 387 -4.68 -15.41 3.04
CA GLN A 387 -3.67 -14.38 2.98
C GLN A 387 -2.64 -14.64 1.86
N VAL A 388 -2.33 -15.91 1.57
CA VAL A 388 -1.55 -16.30 0.37
C VAL A 388 -2.31 -15.94 -0.91
N GLU A 389 -3.61 -16.26 -0.98
CA GLU A 389 -4.45 -15.92 -2.13
C GLU A 389 -4.61 -14.38 -2.28
N TRP A 390 -4.73 -13.67 -1.16
CA TRP A 390 -4.73 -12.21 -1.12
C TRP A 390 -3.45 -11.63 -1.75
N ALA A 391 -2.29 -12.11 -1.32
CA ALA A 391 -0.99 -11.71 -1.87
C ALA A 391 -0.84 -12.08 -3.36
N ARG A 392 -1.35 -13.24 -3.78
CA ARG A 392 -1.37 -13.66 -5.21
C ARG A 392 -2.26 -12.77 -6.08
N ALA A 393 -3.35 -12.28 -5.53
CA ALA A 393 -4.24 -11.35 -6.21
C ALA A 393 -3.62 -9.96 -6.39
N GLY A 394 -2.58 -9.62 -5.61
CA GLY A 394 -1.88 -8.34 -5.62
C GLY A 394 -2.07 -7.52 -4.35
N GLY A 395 -2.78 -8.04 -3.34
CA GLY A 395 -2.93 -7.40 -2.04
C GLY A 395 -1.65 -7.46 -1.21
N TYR A 396 -1.44 -6.46 -0.39
CA TYR A 396 -0.27 -6.33 0.48
C TYR A 396 -0.60 -6.86 1.87
N THR A 397 -0.33 -8.16 2.04
CA THR A 397 -0.67 -8.85 3.28
C THR A 397 0.12 -8.32 4.49
N CYS A 398 -0.55 -8.31 5.65
CA CYS A 398 0.08 -8.07 6.94
C CYS A 398 0.50 -9.39 7.64
N ASN A 399 0.21 -10.55 7.04
CA ASN A 399 0.47 -11.86 7.66
C ASN A 399 1.96 -12.17 7.72
N ILE A 400 2.45 -12.46 8.93
CA ILE A 400 3.89 -12.67 9.21
C ILE A 400 4.47 -13.84 8.41
N ASN A 401 3.71 -14.95 8.26
CA ASN A 401 4.20 -16.15 7.59
C ASN A 401 4.26 -15.93 6.08
N VAL A 402 3.22 -15.30 5.53
CA VAL A 402 3.16 -15.00 4.09
C VAL A 402 4.27 -14.03 3.69
N LEU A 403 4.49 -12.95 4.44
CA LEU A 403 5.57 -11.97 4.20
C LEU A 403 6.97 -12.61 4.16
N LYS A 404 7.18 -13.71 4.90
CA LYS A 404 8.47 -14.43 4.97
C LYS A 404 8.59 -15.58 3.99
N SER A 405 7.52 -15.90 3.25
CA SER A 405 7.53 -17.05 2.35
C SER A 405 8.34 -16.76 1.08
N ASP A 406 9.07 -17.78 0.60
CA ASP A 406 9.80 -17.68 -0.67
C ASP A 406 8.87 -17.36 -1.85
N GLU A 407 7.63 -17.82 -1.79
CA GLU A 407 6.61 -17.54 -2.79
C GLU A 407 6.32 -16.04 -2.86
N PHE A 408 6.06 -15.39 -1.72
CA PHE A 408 5.80 -13.96 -1.66
C PHE A 408 7.03 -13.15 -2.08
N LEU A 409 8.19 -13.46 -1.50
CA LEU A 409 9.43 -12.70 -1.74
C LEU A 409 9.87 -12.71 -3.21
N ASN A 410 9.54 -13.75 -3.95
CA ASN A 410 9.91 -13.91 -5.35
C ASN A 410 8.76 -13.65 -6.34
N ALA A 411 7.56 -13.31 -5.88
CA ALA A 411 6.39 -13.13 -6.75
C ALA A 411 6.52 -11.89 -7.64
N THR A 412 7.09 -10.80 -7.14
CA THR A 412 7.36 -9.57 -7.89
C THR A 412 8.76 -9.04 -7.58
N PRO A 413 9.33 -8.19 -8.44
CA PRO A 413 10.64 -7.59 -8.19
C PRO A 413 10.73 -6.68 -6.95
N TYR A 414 9.60 -6.20 -6.43
CA TYR A 414 9.54 -5.28 -5.29
C TYR A 414 9.14 -5.95 -3.96
N ASN A 415 8.65 -7.19 -3.97
CA ASN A 415 8.15 -7.83 -2.74
C ASN A 415 9.23 -8.02 -1.67
N ALA A 416 10.48 -8.27 -2.05
CA ALA A 416 11.56 -8.37 -1.09
C ALA A 416 11.81 -7.03 -0.37
N ALA A 417 11.84 -5.91 -1.13
CA ALA A 417 11.96 -4.58 -0.55
C ALA A 417 10.73 -4.22 0.31
N PHE A 418 9.53 -4.59 -0.12
CA PHE A 418 8.31 -4.42 0.67
C PHE A 418 8.41 -5.15 2.02
N ALA A 419 8.71 -6.45 1.99
CA ALA A 419 8.79 -7.25 3.22
C ALA A 419 9.87 -6.73 4.20
N GLU A 420 10.98 -6.23 3.68
CA GLU A 420 12.01 -5.58 4.48
C GLU A 420 11.51 -4.26 5.07
N THR A 421 10.87 -3.40 4.26
CA THR A 421 10.30 -2.12 4.69
C THR A 421 9.30 -2.29 5.83
N MET A 422 8.46 -3.32 5.79
CA MET A 422 7.48 -3.60 6.85
C MET A 422 8.09 -3.91 8.23
N THR A 423 9.41 -4.02 8.34
CA THR A 423 10.11 -4.21 9.62
C THR A 423 10.47 -2.90 10.33
N PHE A 424 10.44 -1.75 9.62
CA PHE A 424 10.81 -0.43 10.14
C PHE A 424 9.84 0.68 9.75
N VAL A 425 8.56 0.35 9.59
CA VAL A 425 7.50 1.32 9.31
C VAL A 425 7.14 2.14 10.54
N LYS A 426 6.73 3.38 10.32
CA LYS A 426 6.22 4.30 11.32
C LYS A 426 5.07 5.12 10.72
N ASP A 427 4.10 5.46 11.56
CA ASP A 427 2.84 6.04 11.12
C ASP A 427 2.61 7.44 11.71
N PHE A 428 1.57 8.08 11.22
CA PHE A 428 0.99 9.33 11.69
C PHE A 428 0.43 9.31 13.11
N TRP A 429 -0.26 10.41 13.44
CA TRP A 429 -1.10 10.51 14.62
C TRP A 429 -2.34 9.61 14.50
N ASN A 430 -2.46 8.67 15.34
CA ASN A 430 -3.69 7.91 15.50
C ASN A 430 -4.52 8.53 16.64
N VAL A 431 -5.11 9.71 16.40
CA VAL A 431 -5.89 10.47 17.37
C VAL A 431 -7.19 11.02 16.76
N PRO A 432 -8.24 11.29 17.57
CA PRO A 432 -9.54 11.74 17.05
C PRO A 432 -9.52 13.05 16.25
N VAL A 433 -8.51 13.89 16.45
CA VAL A 433 -8.33 15.19 15.77
C VAL A 433 -7.30 15.14 14.65
N PHE A 434 -7.00 13.93 14.15
CA PHE A 434 -6.04 13.70 13.07
C PHE A 434 -6.19 14.69 11.91
N GLY A 435 -7.42 14.86 11.39
CA GLY A 435 -7.66 15.73 10.22
C GLY A 435 -7.27 17.19 10.44
N GLU A 436 -7.44 17.70 11.67
CA GLU A 436 -7.01 19.07 12.02
C GLU A 436 -5.48 19.17 12.09
N LEU A 437 -4.81 18.18 12.66
CA LEU A 437 -3.35 18.12 12.72
C LEU A 437 -2.74 18.03 11.34
N LEU A 438 -3.30 17.17 10.48
CA LEU A 438 -2.85 16.99 9.11
C LEU A 438 -2.98 18.28 8.29
N LEU A 439 -4.12 18.95 8.37
CA LEU A 439 -4.34 20.21 7.66
C LEU A 439 -3.28 21.26 7.99
N VAL A 440 -2.91 21.38 9.27
CA VAL A 440 -1.85 22.28 9.73
C VAL A 440 -0.50 21.85 9.16
N ALA A 441 -0.14 20.57 9.31
CA ALA A 441 1.15 20.05 8.84
C ALA A 441 1.31 20.25 7.33
N GLN A 442 0.33 19.86 6.52
CA GLN A 442 0.37 20.05 5.07
C GLN A 442 0.46 21.51 4.65
N THR A 443 -0.26 22.39 5.35
CA THR A 443 -0.24 23.83 5.04
C THR A 443 1.14 24.41 5.28
N GLU A 444 1.75 24.18 6.43
CA GLU A 444 3.05 24.76 6.77
C GLU A 444 4.20 24.09 5.99
N LEU A 445 4.17 22.78 5.83
CA LEU A 445 5.14 22.07 4.98
C LEU A 445 5.03 22.50 3.51
N GLY A 446 3.83 22.69 2.99
CA GLY A 446 3.60 23.16 1.61
C GLY A 446 4.16 24.57 1.37
N LYS A 447 3.95 25.49 2.33
CA LYS A 447 4.55 26.83 2.28
C LYS A 447 6.08 26.75 2.20
N TYR A 448 6.68 25.96 3.11
CA TYR A 448 8.13 25.87 3.19
C TYR A 448 8.72 25.07 2.02
N ILE A 449 8.29 23.85 1.78
CA ILE A 449 8.92 22.93 0.83
C ILE A 449 8.64 23.34 -0.61
N VAL A 450 7.36 23.55 -0.94
CA VAL A 450 6.91 23.74 -2.33
C VAL A 450 6.98 25.20 -2.74
N ASN A 451 6.49 26.12 -1.89
CA ASN A 451 6.44 27.54 -2.23
C ASN A 451 7.74 28.29 -1.91
N GLY A 452 8.63 27.70 -1.10
CA GLY A 452 9.91 28.33 -0.74
C GLY A 452 9.77 29.47 0.28
N GLU A 453 8.69 29.48 1.08
CA GLU A 453 8.40 30.51 2.07
C GLU A 453 9.05 30.16 3.43
N GLY A 454 9.71 31.13 4.04
CA GLY A 454 10.29 30.99 5.39
C GLY A 454 11.42 29.96 5.51
N THR A 455 11.60 29.45 6.71
CA THR A 455 12.59 28.43 7.08
C THR A 455 11.91 27.17 7.61
N ALA A 456 12.64 26.03 7.64
CA ALA A 456 12.14 24.82 8.26
C ALA A 456 11.80 25.02 9.75
N GLU A 457 12.64 25.78 10.47
CA GLU A 457 12.40 26.10 11.88
C GLU A 457 11.09 26.89 12.06
N GLU A 458 10.81 27.88 11.20
CA GLU A 458 9.56 28.65 11.25
C GLU A 458 8.35 27.75 10.94
N ALA A 459 8.43 26.88 9.93
CA ALA A 459 7.35 25.95 9.60
C ALA A 459 7.08 24.95 10.73
N MET A 460 8.14 24.32 11.27
CA MET A 460 7.99 23.33 12.34
C MET A 460 7.56 23.97 13.67
N ASN A 461 7.95 25.19 13.97
CA ASN A 461 7.43 25.94 15.11
C ASN A 461 5.94 26.27 14.95
N ALA A 462 5.51 26.69 13.76
CA ALA A 462 4.10 26.95 13.48
C ALA A 462 3.24 25.69 13.59
N ILE A 463 3.75 24.53 13.14
CA ILE A 463 3.10 23.23 13.34
C ILE A 463 3.01 22.92 14.83
N ALA A 464 4.12 23.03 15.57
CA ALA A 464 4.16 22.73 17.00
C ALA A 464 3.16 23.55 17.79
N GLU A 465 3.10 24.87 17.56
CA GLU A 465 2.18 25.78 18.26
C GLU A 465 0.72 25.46 17.96
N GLN A 466 0.36 25.22 16.71
CA GLN A 466 -1.02 24.93 16.31
C GLN A 466 -1.45 23.53 16.76
N HIS A 467 -0.61 22.50 16.63
CA HIS A 467 -0.88 21.16 17.15
C HIS A 467 -1.05 21.17 18.67
N ASP A 468 -0.26 21.98 19.39
CA ASP A 468 -0.36 22.11 20.84
C ASP A 468 -1.74 22.61 21.28
N VAL A 469 -2.29 23.58 20.55
CA VAL A 469 -3.65 24.11 20.79
C VAL A 469 -4.69 23.04 20.50
N ILE A 470 -4.63 22.39 19.32
CA ILE A 470 -5.60 21.37 18.90
C ILE A 470 -5.65 20.21 19.91
N LEU A 471 -4.49 19.66 20.29
CA LEU A 471 -4.42 18.54 21.24
C LEU A 471 -4.85 18.94 22.65
N THR A 472 -4.60 20.19 23.06
CA THR A 472 -5.05 20.73 24.35
C THR A 472 -6.57 20.91 24.39
N ASP A 473 -7.15 21.51 23.35
CA ASP A 473 -8.59 21.76 23.25
C ASP A 473 -9.38 20.44 23.14
N ALA A 474 -8.79 19.42 22.50
CA ALA A 474 -9.35 18.07 22.42
C ALA A 474 -9.20 17.28 23.74
N GLY A 475 -8.47 17.79 24.74
CA GLY A 475 -8.24 17.09 26.01
C GLY A 475 -7.37 15.83 25.89
N LEU A 476 -6.53 15.75 24.86
CA LEU A 476 -5.70 14.57 24.55
C LEU A 476 -4.31 14.63 25.21
N LYS A 477 -3.88 15.78 25.70
CA LYS A 477 -2.63 15.90 26.47
C LYS A 477 -2.79 15.29 27.86
N LYS A 478 -1.74 14.58 28.29
CA LYS A 478 -1.70 13.90 29.61
C LYS A 478 -0.90 14.71 30.64
#